data_d21518ea306bbf62c51308e9875cbd4e
#
_entry.id   d21518ea306bbf62c51308e9875cbd4e
#
_cell.length_a   1.000
_cell.length_b   1.000
_cell.length_c   1.000
_cell.angle_alpha   90.00
_cell.angle_beta   90.00
_cell.angle_gamma   90.00
#
_symmetry.space_group_name_H-M   'P 1'
#
loop_
_entity.id
_entity.type
_entity.pdbx_description
1 polymer ?
#
loop_
_entity_poly.entity_id
_entity_poly.type
_entity_poly.pdbx_seq_one_letter_code
_entity_poly.pdbx_strand_id
1 'polypeptide(L)'
;MSNAVATPVGPKSSGADARVSVPLLAELLTAEDRRRRVWADLGGAQGGLTANLSGKPGHLLVADLPRALLDGQAQWYLPDSILPGRFWREPVDRFLCWDLLNYMNGNELGALSSCLARHGANDCRVHALIQYSGKQMSEYPARFTLDGDLRLTVDETGPAGRQTPRYSPKALEKAMPDLRVERTLLLNNGMQEFLFGLR
;
A
#
# COMPACT_ATOMS: atom_id res chain seq x y z
N MET A 1 34.80 3.86 -47.16
CA MET A 1 34.72 3.61 -45.70
C MET A 1 33.60 4.47 -45.17
N SER A 2 32.41 3.91 -45.03
CA SER A 2 31.20 4.66 -44.64
C SER A 2 30.89 4.39 -43.19
N ASN A 3 31.03 5.41 -42.33
CA ASN A 3 30.66 5.34 -40.92
C ASN A 3 29.16 5.50 -40.76
N ALA A 4 28.49 4.42 -40.41
CA ALA A 4 27.12 4.45 -39.97
C ALA A 4 27.05 4.99 -38.51
N VAL A 5 26.50 6.20 -38.36
CA VAL A 5 26.16 6.80 -37.06
C VAL A 5 24.94 6.08 -36.51
N ALA A 6 25.13 5.36 -35.40
CA ALA A 6 24.03 4.77 -34.67
C ALA A 6 23.19 5.88 -33.99
N THR A 7 21.92 5.98 -34.36
CA THR A 7 20.95 6.85 -33.73
C THR A 7 20.67 6.35 -32.30
N PRO A 8 20.71 7.19 -31.25
CA PRO A 8 20.35 6.75 -29.92
C PRO A 8 18.86 6.45 -29.88
N VAL A 9 18.52 5.22 -29.50
CA VAL A 9 17.14 4.84 -29.17
C VAL A 9 16.77 5.61 -27.90
N GLY A 10 15.92 6.63 -28.07
CA GLY A 10 15.36 7.38 -26.95
C GLY A 10 14.59 6.46 -26.01
N PRO A 11 14.44 6.84 -24.74
CA PRO A 11 13.67 6.07 -23.79
C PRO A 11 12.26 5.89 -24.30
N LYS A 12 11.81 4.64 -24.42
CA LYS A 12 10.40 4.34 -24.68
C LYS A 12 9.62 4.97 -23.54
N SER A 13 8.89 6.06 -23.84
CA SER A 13 7.83 6.56 -23.00
C SER A 13 6.85 5.39 -22.79
N SER A 14 6.92 4.76 -21.64
CA SER A 14 5.89 3.81 -21.23
C SER A 14 4.60 4.60 -21.13
N GLY A 15 3.72 4.30 -22.08
CA GLY A 15 2.50 5.04 -22.33
C GLY A 15 1.64 5.17 -21.09
N ALA A 16 1.10 6.34 -21.02
CA ALA A 16 0.02 6.77 -20.17
C ALA A 16 -1.08 5.69 -20.00
N ASP A 17 -1.68 5.71 -18.83
CA ASP A 17 -3.01 5.16 -18.53
C ASP A 17 -3.20 3.64 -18.48
N ALA A 18 -2.28 2.89 -17.94
CA ALA A 18 -2.62 1.55 -17.48
C ALA A 18 -3.38 1.62 -16.14
N ARG A 19 -4.67 1.94 -16.19
CA ARG A 19 -5.55 1.85 -15.03
C ARG A 19 -5.63 0.41 -14.57
N VAL A 20 -5.27 0.18 -13.34
CA VAL A 20 -5.23 -1.16 -12.73
C VAL A 20 -6.52 -1.41 -11.97
N SER A 21 -7.16 -2.55 -12.22
CA SER A 21 -8.26 -3.00 -11.38
C SER A 21 -7.70 -3.51 -10.05
N VAL A 22 -8.29 -3.10 -8.93
CA VAL A 22 -7.93 -3.49 -7.56
C VAL A 22 -9.16 -4.08 -6.87
N PRO A 23 -9.52 -5.34 -7.19
CA PRO A 23 -10.80 -5.92 -6.78
C PRO A 23 -10.99 -6.01 -5.27
N LEU A 24 -9.93 -6.30 -4.49
CA LEU A 24 -10.04 -6.41 -3.04
C LEU A 24 -10.25 -5.05 -2.39
N LEU A 25 -9.57 -4.00 -2.89
CA LEU A 25 -9.80 -2.64 -2.44
C LEU A 25 -11.22 -2.16 -2.83
N ALA A 26 -11.62 -2.44 -4.07
CA ALA A 26 -12.96 -2.10 -4.54
C ALA A 26 -14.05 -2.74 -3.67
N GLU A 27 -13.90 -4.01 -3.30
CA GLU A 27 -14.81 -4.71 -2.39
C GLU A 27 -14.89 -4.02 -1.02
N LEU A 28 -13.75 -3.65 -0.44
CA LEU A 28 -13.74 -2.91 0.82
C LEU A 28 -14.45 -1.56 0.72
N LEU A 29 -14.26 -0.85 -0.40
CA LEU A 29 -14.86 0.45 -0.63
C LEU A 29 -16.35 0.39 -0.98
N THR A 30 -16.82 -0.68 -1.63
CA THR A 30 -18.22 -0.81 -2.05
C THR A 30 -19.10 -1.57 -1.06
N ALA A 31 -18.50 -2.18 -0.04
CA ALA A 31 -19.28 -2.90 0.97
C ALA A 31 -20.43 -2.01 1.50
N GLU A 32 -21.65 -2.49 1.30
CA GLU A 32 -22.88 -1.84 1.78
C GLU A 32 -23.03 -1.98 3.30
N ASP A 33 -22.18 -1.28 4.01
CA ASP A 33 -22.22 -1.25 5.46
C ASP A 33 -22.67 0.16 5.91
N ARG A 34 -23.85 0.23 6.51
CA ARG A 34 -24.35 1.47 7.11
C ARG A 34 -23.66 1.82 8.42
N ARG A 35 -22.79 0.96 8.90
CA ARG A 35 -22.00 1.16 10.11
C ARG A 35 -20.92 2.21 9.86
N ARG A 36 -20.76 3.13 10.81
CA ARG A 36 -19.63 4.05 10.81
C ARG A 36 -18.30 3.27 10.79
N ARG A 37 -17.40 3.65 9.88
CA ARG A 37 -16.09 3.02 9.72
C ARG A 37 -14.96 4.02 9.90
N VAL A 38 -13.93 3.59 10.59
CA VAL A 38 -12.66 4.32 10.69
C VAL A 38 -11.69 3.73 9.69
N TRP A 39 -11.28 4.55 8.73
CA TRP A 39 -10.28 4.23 7.73
C TRP A 39 -8.95 4.85 8.10
N ALA A 40 -7.85 4.17 7.83
CA ALA A 40 -6.50 4.68 8.02
C ALA A 40 -5.70 4.52 6.73
N ASP A 41 -5.36 5.64 6.11
CA ASP A 41 -4.43 5.70 4.98
C ASP A 41 -3.01 5.87 5.51
N LEU A 42 -2.17 4.87 5.33
CA LEU A 42 -0.77 4.87 5.76
C LEU A 42 0.17 5.38 4.67
N GLY A 43 -0.34 5.62 3.46
CA GLY A 43 0.43 6.05 2.30
C GLY A 43 0.50 7.56 2.08
N GLY A 44 -0.01 8.38 3.00
CA GLY A 44 0.12 9.83 2.88
C GLY A 44 -0.97 10.54 2.07
N ALA A 45 -2.25 10.17 2.25
CA ALA A 45 -3.41 10.78 1.58
C ALA A 45 -3.40 10.59 0.06
N GLN A 46 -3.48 9.35 -0.37
CA GLN A 46 -3.51 8.99 -1.79
C GLN A 46 -4.72 9.61 -2.52
N GLY A 47 -4.50 9.96 -3.79
CA GLY A 47 -5.50 10.67 -4.59
C GLY A 47 -6.80 9.88 -4.79
N GLY A 48 -7.94 10.57 -4.75
CA GLY A 48 -9.27 10.00 -4.99
C GLY A 48 -9.89 9.21 -3.84
N LEU A 49 -9.13 8.79 -2.81
CA LEU A 49 -9.66 8.01 -1.70
C LEU A 49 -10.76 8.76 -0.93
N THR A 50 -10.54 10.03 -0.62
CA THR A 50 -11.53 10.87 0.07
C THR A 50 -12.83 10.97 -0.73
N ALA A 51 -12.76 11.13 -2.05
CA ALA A 51 -13.93 11.18 -2.92
C ALA A 51 -14.71 9.86 -2.90
N ASN A 52 -14.03 8.72 -2.94
CA ASN A 52 -14.63 7.39 -2.89
C ASN A 52 -15.23 7.04 -1.52
N LEU A 53 -14.79 7.70 -0.46
CA LEU A 53 -15.35 7.57 0.90
C LEU A 53 -16.42 8.63 1.19
N SER A 54 -16.60 9.62 0.31
CA SER A 54 -17.60 10.68 0.48
C SER A 54 -19.02 10.10 0.57
N GLY A 55 -19.81 10.60 1.52
CA GLY A 55 -21.18 10.12 1.76
C GLY A 55 -21.27 8.82 2.56
N LYS A 56 -20.14 8.17 2.89
CA LYS A 56 -20.12 7.01 3.79
C LYS A 56 -19.98 7.45 5.25
N PRO A 57 -20.66 6.78 6.19
CA PRO A 57 -20.51 7.12 7.61
C PRO A 57 -19.13 6.71 8.12
N GLY A 58 -18.41 7.65 8.71
CA GLY A 58 -17.09 7.40 9.27
C GLY A 58 -16.11 8.54 9.05
N HIS A 59 -14.83 8.24 9.18
CA HIS A 59 -13.78 9.19 8.87
C HIS A 59 -12.49 8.51 8.44
N LEU A 60 -11.63 9.29 7.80
CA LEU A 60 -10.32 8.90 7.30
C LEU A 60 -9.22 9.52 8.17
N LEU A 61 -8.39 8.68 8.76
CA LEU A 61 -7.13 9.07 9.38
C LEU A 61 -6.02 8.92 8.34
N VAL A 62 -5.05 9.84 8.34
CA VAL A 62 -3.92 9.81 7.42
C VAL A 62 -2.63 9.81 8.21
N ALA A 63 -1.72 8.87 7.88
CA ALA A 63 -0.35 8.83 8.35
C ALA A 63 0.58 8.72 7.13
N ASP A 64 1.53 9.66 6.99
CA ASP A 64 2.50 9.65 5.90
C ASP A 64 3.73 8.80 6.30
N LEU A 65 3.53 7.47 6.33
CA LEU A 65 4.61 6.54 6.67
C LEU A 65 5.70 6.45 5.59
N PRO A 66 5.41 6.54 4.27
CA PRO A 66 6.45 6.64 3.26
C PRO A 66 7.44 7.76 3.52
N ARG A 67 6.95 8.94 3.89
CA ARG A 67 7.82 10.07 4.24
C ARG A 67 8.66 9.80 5.49
N ALA A 68 8.05 9.23 6.52
CA ALA A 68 8.75 8.88 7.75
C ALA A 68 9.86 7.83 7.53
N LEU A 69 9.65 6.88 6.58
CA LEU A 69 10.68 5.93 6.14
C LEU A 69 11.86 6.64 5.46
N LEU A 70 11.58 7.54 4.53
CA LEU A 70 12.60 8.25 3.75
C LEU A 70 13.44 9.20 4.63
N ASP A 71 12.80 9.88 5.56
CA ASP A 71 13.43 10.83 6.46
C ASP A 71 14.23 10.14 7.59
N GLY A 72 14.19 8.80 7.68
CA GLY A 72 14.81 8.02 8.75
C GLY A 72 14.24 8.31 10.14
N GLN A 73 13.08 8.98 10.21
CA GLN A 73 12.46 9.44 11.47
C GLN A 73 11.57 8.36 12.10
N ALA A 74 11.21 7.31 11.37
CA ALA A 74 10.36 6.27 11.88
C ALA A 74 11.11 5.38 12.88
N GLN A 75 10.70 5.42 14.13
CA GLN A 75 11.19 4.53 15.17
C GLN A 75 10.43 3.19 15.11
N TRP A 76 10.65 2.44 14.05
CA TRP A 76 9.93 1.19 13.75
C TRP A 76 10.02 0.12 14.85
N TYR A 77 11.00 0.22 15.75
CA TYR A 77 11.13 -0.66 16.91
C TYR A 77 10.16 -0.33 18.06
N LEU A 78 9.46 0.81 17.99
CA LEU A 78 8.45 1.21 18.95
C LEU A 78 7.08 1.24 18.28
N PRO A 79 6.25 0.18 18.41
CA PRO A 79 4.94 0.10 17.75
C PRO A 79 4.04 1.31 18.03
N ASP A 80 4.14 1.87 19.23
CA ASP A 80 3.33 3.01 19.65
C ASP A 80 3.75 4.34 19.02
N SER A 81 4.95 4.42 18.42
CA SER A 81 5.46 5.61 17.76
C SER A 81 5.24 5.64 16.24
N ILE A 82 4.82 4.51 15.67
CA ILE A 82 4.59 4.39 14.21
C ILE A 82 3.40 5.25 13.77
N LEU A 83 2.32 5.24 14.54
CA LEU A 83 1.11 5.99 14.22
C LEU A 83 0.98 7.25 15.10
N PRO A 84 0.51 8.38 14.53
CA PRO A 84 0.23 9.57 15.32
C PRO A 84 -0.80 9.33 16.42
N GLY A 85 -0.71 10.08 17.53
CA GLY A 85 -1.58 9.91 18.72
C GLY A 85 -3.09 9.99 18.46
N ARG A 86 -3.53 10.58 17.34
CA ARG A 86 -4.94 10.60 16.92
C ARG A 86 -5.50 9.20 16.62
N PHE A 87 -4.65 8.24 16.22
CA PHE A 87 -5.04 6.84 15.96
C PHE A 87 -5.41 6.07 17.24
N TRP A 88 -5.09 6.61 18.40
CA TRP A 88 -5.32 5.96 19.69
C TRP A 88 -6.73 6.23 20.25
N ARG A 89 -7.51 7.07 19.58
CA ARG A 89 -8.81 7.50 20.10
C ARG A 89 -9.92 6.49 19.86
N GLU A 90 -9.85 5.75 18.76
CA GLU A 90 -10.84 4.74 18.39
C GLU A 90 -10.22 3.66 17.50
N PRO A 91 -10.73 2.41 17.57
CA PRO A 91 -10.24 1.33 16.75
C PRO A 91 -10.44 1.59 15.25
N VAL A 92 -9.46 1.18 14.45
CA VAL A 92 -9.46 1.32 12.99
C VAL A 92 -10.09 0.09 12.35
N ASP A 93 -11.08 0.29 11.49
CA ASP A 93 -11.73 -0.80 10.76
C ASP A 93 -10.97 -1.23 9.52
N ARG A 94 -10.30 -0.30 8.84
CA ARG A 94 -9.62 -0.54 7.56
C ARG A 94 -8.28 0.20 7.51
N PHE A 95 -7.19 -0.53 7.33
CA PHE A 95 -5.87 0.05 7.04
C PHE A 95 -5.53 -0.11 5.55
N LEU A 96 -5.04 0.96 4.94
CA LEU A 96 -4.54 0.98 3.57
C LEU A 96 -3.03 1.20 3.62
N CYS A 97 -2.26 0.14 3.39
CA CYS A 97 -0.80 0.18 3.40
C CYS A 97 -0.21 0.53 2.02
N TRP A 98 -1.04 0.45 0.94
CA TRP A 98 -0.57 0.64 -0.42
C TRP A 98 0.65 -0.25 -0.70
N ASP A 99 1.71 0.30 -1.28
CA ASP A 99 2.96 -0.41 -1.57
C ASP A 99 4.02 -0.31 -0.44
N LEU A 100 3.67 0.26 0.70
CA LEU A 100 4.56 0.52 1.84
C LEU A 100 5.37 -0.72 2.25
N LEU A 101 4.73 -1.90 2.29
CA LEU A 101 5.36 -3.14 2.75
C LEU A 101 6.56 -3.57 1.88
N ASN A 102 6.64 -3.12 0.63
CA ASN A 102 7.78 -3.41 -0.26
C ASN A 102 9.08 -2.75 0.21
N TYR A 103 8.99 -1.73 1.04
CA TYR A 103 10.10 -0.90 1.48
C TYR A 103 10.58 -1.24 2.90
N MET A 104 9.92 -2.19 3.55
CA MET A 104 10.17 -2.56 4.95
C MET A 104 10.97 -3.87 5.05
N ASN A 105 11.88 -3.93 6.01
CA ASN A 105 12.55 -5.17 6.38
C ASN A 105 11.71 -6.01 7.36
N GLY A 106 12.17 -7.22 7.69
CA GLY A 106 11.39 -8.15 8.54
C GLY A 106 11.08 -7.61 9.94
N ASN A 107 11.99 -6.86 10.56
CA ASN A 107 11.75 -6.27 11.89
C ASN A 107 10.72 -5.14 11.82
N GLU A 108 10.79 -4.32 10.77
CA GLU A 108 9.84 -3.23 10.50
C GLU A 108 8.44 -3.78 10.21
N LEU A 109 8.34 -4.84 9.41
CA LEU A 109 7.07 -5.54 9.15
C LEU A 109 6.47 -6.11 10.44
N GLY A 110 7.29 -6.70 11.32
CA GLY A 110 6.85 -7.19 12.63
C GLY A 110 6.34 -6.07 13.54
N ALA A 111 7.06 -4.96 13.61
CA ALA A 111 6.64 -3.80 14.39
C ALA A 111 5.34 -3.17 13.85
N LEU A 112 5.22 -3.06 12.52
CA LEU A 112 3.97 -2.61 11.89
C LEU A 112 2.82 -3.57 12.18
N SER A 113 3.03 -4.89 12.08
CA SER A 113 2.02 -5.91 12.41
C SER A 113 1.44 -5.70 13.82
N SER A 114 2.32 -5.59 14.82
CA SER A 114 1.91 -5.36 16.21
C SER A 114 1.20 -4.03 16.42
N CYS A 115 1.64 -2.98 15.70
CA CYS A 115 0.98 -1.68 15.72
C CYS A 115 -0.44 -1.76 15.14
N LEU A 116 -0.62 -2.40 13.97
CA LEU A 116 -1.93 -2.57 13.34
C LEU A 116 -2.89 -3.39 14.19
N ALA A 117 -2.40 -4.47 14.81
CA ALA A 117 -3.19 -5.30 15.71
C ALA A 117 -3.67 -4.53 16.95
N ARG A 118 -2.83 -3.68 17.52
CA ARG A 118 -3.17 -2.86 18.69
C ARG A 118 -4.23 -1.82 18.40
N HIS A 119 -4.20 -1.24 17.20
CA HIS A 119 -5.11 -0.15 16.81
C HIS A 119 -6.30 -0.61 15.98
N GLY A 120 -6.31 -1.85 15.51
CA GLY A 120 -7.39 -2.41 14.71
C GLY A 120 -8.61 -2.81 15.53
N ALA A 121 -9.79 -2.67 14.92
CA ALA A 121 -11.02 -3.27 15.43
C ALA A 121 -10.99 -4.80 15.23
N ASN A 122 -11.84 -5.56 15.94
CA ASN A 122 -11.88 -7.03 15.87
C ASN A 122 -12.10 -7.58 14.44
N ASP A 123 -12.85 -6.85 13.61
CA ASP A 123 -13.11 -7.18 12.20
C ASP A 123 -12.29 -6.32 11.23
N CYS A 124 -11.16 -5.81 11.71
CA CYS A 124 -10.26 -4.99 10.92
C CYS A 124 -9.73 -5.75 9.69
N ARG A 125 -9.59 -5.02 8.59
CA ARG A 125 -8.93 -5.49 7.38
C ARG A 125 -7.78 -4.57 7.01
N VAL A 126 -6.70 -5.17 6.55
CA VAL A 126 -5.51 -4.47 6.09
C VAL A 126 -5.32 -4.77 4.61
N HIS A 127 -5.29 -3.73 3.79
CA HIS A 127 -5.04 -3.84 2.35
C HIS A 127 -3.61 -3.42 2.02
N ALA A 128 -2.95 -4.18 1.14
CA ALA A 128 -1.61 -3.84 0.64
C ALA A 128 -1.40 -4.28 -0.80
N LEU A 129 -0.47 -3.60 -1.47
CA LEU A 129 0.01 -3.90 -2.82
C LEU A 129 1.48 -4.31 -2.75
N ILE A 130 1.79 -5.51 -3.22
CA ILE A 130 3.15 -6.04 -3.21
C ILE A 130 3.66 -6.15 -4.63
N GLN A 131 4.84 -5.58 -4.89
CA GLN A 131 5.51 -5.74 -6.17
C GLN A 131 5.97 -7.19 -6.33
N TYR A 132 5.43 -7.88 -7.35
CA TYR A 132 5.69 -9.30 -7.58
C TYR A 132 6.47 -9.56 -8.86
N SER A 133 6.12 -8.87 -9.95
CA SER A 133 6.81 -8.98 -11.24
C SER A 133 8.03 -8.05 -11.30
N GLY A 134 8.94 -8.36 -12.21
CA GLY A 134 10.17 -7.60 -12.37
C GLY A 134 11.25 -7.98 -11.36
N LYS A 135 12.50 -7.62 -11.66
CA LYS A 135 13.65 -7.82 -10.75
C LYS A 135 13.90 -6.60 -9.88
N GLN A 136 13.52 -5.45 -10.37
CA GLN A 136 13.69 -4.15 -9.72
C GLN A 136 12.38 -3.40 -9.67
N MET A 137 12.25 -2.52 -8.71
CA MET A 137 11.15 -1.61 -8.49
C MET A 137 11.69 -0.21 -8.19
N SER A 138 10.82 0.80 -8.12
CA SER A 138 11.18 2.15 -7.71
C SER A 138 11.88 2.16 -6.34
N GLU A 139 12.83 3.08 -6.17
CA GLU A 139 13.51 3.28 -4.87
C GLU A 139 12.58 3.87 -3.80
N TYR A 140 11.50 4.52 -4.23
CA TYR A 140 10.54 5.19 -3.35
C TYR A 140 9.13 4.66 -3.56
N PRO A 141 8.28 4.70 -2.52
CA PRO A 141 6.86 4.36 -2.64
C PRO A 141 6.17 5.17 -3.72
N ALA A 142 5.29 4.51 -4.47
CA ALA A 142 4.53 5.12 -5.54
C ALA A 142 3.45 6.07 -5.00
N ARG A 143 2.99 6.98 -5.86
CA ARG A 143 1.73 7.70 -5.63
C ARG A 143 0.61 6.95 -6.33
N PHE A 144 -0.51 6.88 -5.65
CA PHE A 144 -1.70 6.20 -6.14
C PHE A 144 -2.83 7.19 -6.32
N THR A 145 -3.58 7.04 -7.40
CA THR A 145 -4.81 7.79 -7.63
C THR A 145 -5.92 6.82 -7.95
N LEU A 146 -6.97 6.83 -7.14
CA LEU A 146 -8.16 5.99 -7.31
C LEU A 146 -9.25 6.81 -7.98
N ASP A 147 -9.72 6.38 -9.16
CA ASP A 147 -10.80 7.07 -9.87
C ASP A 147 -12.19 6.66 -9.36
N GLY A 148 -13.25 7.27 -9.94
CA GLY A 148 -14.64 6.97 -9.58
C GLY A 148 -15.09 5.55 -9.93
N ASP A 149 -14.40 4.88 -10.87
CA ASP A 149 -14.65 3.49 -11.26
C ASP A 149 -13.83 2.50 -10.43
N LEU A 150 -13.20 2.95 -9.36
CA LEU A 150 -12.32 2.19 -8.46
C LEU A 150 -11.15 1.54 -9.20
N ARG A 151 -10.61 2.23 -10.20
CA ARG A 151 -9.37 1.87 -10.88
C ARG A 151 -8.23 2.70 -10.37
N LEU A 152 -7.07 2.08 -10.27
CA LEU A 152 -5.88 2.66 -9.70
C LEU A 152 -4.91 3.09 -10.79
N THR A 153 -4.51 4.35 -10.78
CA THR A 153 -3.33 4.84 -11.51
C THR A 153 -2.15 4.80 -10.55
N VAL A 154 -1.01 4.32 -11.03
CA VAL A 154 0.23 4.17 -10.25
C VAL A 154 1.29 5.08 -10.86
N ASP A 155 1.72 6.10 -10.12
CA ASP A 155 2.77 7.03 -10.51
C ASP A 155 4.05 6.67 -9.73
N GLU A 156 5.02 6.08 -10.43
CA GLU A 156 6.33 5.80 -9.85
C GLU A 156 7.07 7.11 -9.55
N THR A 157 7.61 7.22 -8.34
CA THR A 157 8.19 8.48 -7.86
C THR A 157 9.72 8.53 -7.92
N GLY A 158 10.37 7.47 -8.41
CA GLY A 158 11.83 7.40 -8.47
C GLY A 158 12.36 6.43 -9.53
N PRO A 159 13.68 6.39 -9.70
CA PRO A 159 14.31 5.43 -10.60
C PRO A 159 14.10 3.99 -10.10
N ALA A 160 14.11 3.04 -11.01
CA ALA A 160 14.20 1.63 -10.68
C ALA A 160 15.62 1.31 -10.17
N GLY A 161 15.74 0.99 -8.90
CA GLY A 161 17.04 0.71 -8.24
C GLY A 161 16.93 -0.33 -7.13
N ARG A 162 15.75 -0.47 -6.55
CA ARG A 162 15.51 -1.38 -5.43
C ARG A 162 15.17 -2.78 -5.93
N GLN A 163 15.72 -3.80 -5.29
CA GLN A 163 15.35 -5.18 -5.57
C GLN A 163 13.91 -5.46 -5.13
N THR A 164 13.14 -6.09 -6.01
CA THR A 164 11.75 -6.48 -5.72
C THR A 164 11.70 -7.54 -4.62
N PRO A 165 10.96 -7.34 -3.52
CA PRO A 165 10.93 -8.27 -2.39
C PRO A 165 10.21 -9.59 -2.71
N ARG A 166 9.22 -9.58 -3.62
CA ARG A 166 8.45 -10.75 -4.05
C ARG A 166 7.93 -11.60 -2.89
N TYR A 167 7.36 -10.96 -1.88
CA TYR A 167 6.85 -11.66 -0.73
C TYR A 167 5.75 -12.65 -1.11
N SER A 168 5.91 -13.91 -0.72
CA SER A 168 4.81 -14.87 -0.74
C SER A 168 3.86 -14.61 0.43
N PRO A 169 2.59 -15.06 0.35
CA PRO A 169 1.63 -14.97 1.47
C PRO A 169 2.22 -15.51 2.78
N LYS A 170 2.85 -16.69 2.72
CA LYS A 170 3.47 -17.33 3.87
C LYS A 170 4.67 -16.55 4.44
N ALA A 171 5.45 -15.88 3.58
CA ALA A 171 6.57 -15.04 4.02
C ALA A 171 6.05 -13.80 4.76
N LEU A 172 4.97 -13.17 4.28
CA LEU A 172 4.33 -12.04 4.95
C LEU A 172 3.71 -12.44 6.29
N GLU A 173 3.00 -13.56 6.37
CA GLU A 173 2.44 -14.06 7.65
C GLU A 173 3.53 -14.37 8.68
N LYS A 174 4.70 -14.85 8.23
CA LYS A 174 5.85 -15.05 9.12
C LYS A 174 6.45 -13.74 9.62
N ALA A 175 6.53 -12.72 8.75
CA ALA A 175 7.07 -11.40 9.09
C ALA A 175 6.09 -10.53 9.88
N MET A 176 4.79 -10.77 9.72
CA MET A 176 3.68 -10.02 10.32
C MET A 176 2.79 -10.98 11.14
N PRO A 177 3.23 -11.46 12.30
CA PRO A 177 2.60 -12.57 13.01
C PRO A 177 1.20 -12.27 13.55
N ASP A 178 0.85 -11.01 13.75
CA ASP A 178 -0.48 -10.60 14.22
C ASP A 178 -1.53 -10.54 13.10
N LEU A 179 -1.08 -10.73 11.85
CA LEU A 179 -1.94 -10.75 10.67
C LEU A 179 -2.02 -12.14 10.05
N ARG A 180 -3.13 -12.43 9.37
CA ARG A 180 -3.29 -13.59 8.49
C ARG A 180 -3.70 -13.11 7.10
N VAL A 181 -3.18 -13.75 6.06
CA VAL A 181 -3.61 -13.49 4.69
C VAL A 181 -4.98 -14.14 4.49
N GLU A 182 -6.00 -13.35 4.17
CA GLU A 182 -7.34 -13.85 3.85
C GLU A 182 -7.51 -14.08 2.36
N ARG A 183 -7.00 -13.14 1.55
CA ARG A 183 -7.10 -13.22 0.09
C ARG A 183 -5.88 -12.56 -0.56
N THR A 184 -5.55 -13.01 -1.77
CA THR A 184 -4.54 -12.41 -2.62
C THR A 184 -4.89 -12.55 -4.09
N LEU A 185 -4.60 -11.53 -4.89
CA LEU A 185 -4.85 -11.51 -6.33
C LEU A 185 -3.62 -10.93 -7.06
N LEU A 186 -3.21 -11.58 -8.14
CA LEU A 186 -2.20 -11.03 -9.04
C LEU A 186 -2.89 -10.04 -10.01
N LEU A 187 -2.38 -8.81 -10.06
CA LEU A 187 -2.91 -7.74 -10.89
C LEU A 187 -2.20 -7.72 -12.25
N ASN A 188 -2.84 -7.11 -13.25
CA ASN A 188 -2.34 -7.05 -14.62
C ASN A 188 -1.07 -6.18 -14.79
N ASN A 189 -0.76 -5.31 -13.83
CA ASN A 189 0.47 -4.51 -13.80
C ASN A 189 1.66 -5.22 -13.10
N GLY A 190 1.47 -6.48 -12.69
CA GLY A 190 2.51 -7.26 -12.02
C GLY A 190 2.65 -7.04 -10.52
N MET A 191 1.77 -6.24 -9.91
CA MET A 191 1.62 -6.18 -8.46
C MET A 191 0.70 -7.31 -7.99
N GLN A 192 0.81 -7.66 -6.72
CA GLN A 192 -0.08 -8.59 -6.04
C GLN A 192 -0.85 -7.83 -4.96
N GLU A 193 -2.18 -7.90 -5.03
CA GLU A 193 -3.08 -7.30 -4.05
C GLU A 193 -3.28 -8.27 -2.90
N PHE A 194 -3.20 -7.78 -1.68
CA PHE A 194 -3.36 -8.55 -0.45
C PHE A 194 -4.46 -7.96 0.41
N LEU A 195 -5.24 -8.85 1.01
CA LEU A 195 -6.17 -8.55 2.09
C LEU A 195 -5.81 -9.41 3.29
N PHE A 196 -5.55 -8.76 4.42
CA PHE A 196 -5.26 -9.41 5.69
C PHE A 196 -6.39 -9.15 6.68
N GLY A 197 -6.61 -10.12 7.59
CA GLY A 197 -7.35 -9.95 8.82
C GLY A 197 -6.41 -9.99 10.02
N LEU A 198 -6.85 -9.47 11.17
CA LEU A 198 -6.15 -9.67 12.45
C LEU A 198 -6.30 -11.13 12.91
N ARG A 199 -5.34 -11.61 13.66
CA ARG A 199 -5.37 -12.92 14.34
C ARG A 199 -6.09 -12.85 15.66
#